data_b2a7a28ab3166612da962901cc2987e2
#
_entry.id   b2a7a28ab3166612da962901cc2987e2
#
_cell.length_a   1.000
_cell.length_b   1.000
_cell.length_c   1.000
_cell.angle_alpha   90.00
_cell.angle_beta   90.00
_cell.angle_gamma   90.00
#
_symmetry.space_group_name_H-M   'P 1'
#
loop_
_entity.id
_entity.type
_entity.pdbx_description
1 polymer ?
#
loop_
_entity_poly.entity_id
_entity_poly.type
_entity_poly.pdbx_seq_one_letter_code
_entity_poly.pdbx_strand_id
1 'polypeptide(L)'
;MKGTREAEVFGINRYRNRRVDGHVHTELCPHGSGDKTALMVEKAIELHLEKICFTEHAPLPVEFSKVYLGDKKALDTAALTLDQVETYLALGNDLQKEYGEAIDISLGFEVDYLPGFESYTRSFLDQYGPVTGDNILSLHFMEGMAGGYWCLDYSPQEFENAFGPWIDQQDLLYGRYFETLLKGVRTDFGPYRPKRIGHLDSIKKFNRYFHWKPELDDKSKGLVLEILRTLKSQGRELDYNLSGLSKEYCGEVYPSRYIQGMAYVLGLPYVVGSDAHSILDLQKTWGPGAAILDAQAEAHEEGDA
;
A
#
# COMPACT_ATOMS: atom_id res chain seq x y z
N MET A 1 -32.58 -8.55 20.77
CA MET A 1 -31.24 -9.11 20.94
C MET A 1 -30.27 -8.07 20.36
N LYS A 2 -29.57 -7.36 21.24
CA LYS A 2 -28.55 -6.38 20.84
C LYS A 2 -27.32 -7.20 20.43
N GLY A 3 -26.97 -7.18 19.15
CA GLY A 3 -25.71 -7.73 18.70
C GLY A 3 -24.59 -6.92 19.32
N THR A 4 -23.79 -7.53 20.15
CA THR A 4 -22.53 -7.02 20.62
C THR A 4 -21.65 -6.82 19.40
N ARG A 5 -21.39 -5.56 19.00
CA ARG A 5 -20.27 -5.23 18.14
C ARG A 5 -19.03 -5.62 18.94
N GLU A 6 -18.39 -6.72 18.57
CA GLU A 6 -17.04 -7.01 19.03
C GLU A 6 -16.15 -5.84 18.59
N ALA A 7 -15.54 -5.16 19.54
CA ALA A 7 -14.57 -4.12 19.27
C ALA A 7 -13.46 -4.72 18.39
N GLU A 8 -13.23 -4.14 17.23
CA GLU A 8 -12.19 -4.58 16.33
C GLU A 8 -10.85 -4.10 16.89
N VAL A 9 -10.10 -5.00 17.49
CA VAL A 9 -8.80 -4.69 18.08
C VAL A 9 -7.75 -4.85 16.98
N PHE A 10 -7.21 -3.72 16.51
CA PHE A 10 -6.17 -3.65 15.49
C PHE A 10 -4.84 -3.22 16.11
N GLY A 11 -3.73 -3.52 15.44
CA GLY A 11 -2.37 -3.27 15.87
C GLY A 11 -2.05 -1.87 16.42
N ILE A 12 -0.80 -1.62 16.74
CA ILE A 12 -0.35 -0.35 17.31
C ILE A 12 -0.26 0.70 16.20
N ASN A 13 -1.21 1.65 16.14
CA ASN A 13 -1.08 2.80 15.25
C ASN A 13 0.17 3.61 15.63
N ARG A 14 1.10 3.82 14.69
CA ARG A 14 2.32 4.61 14.89
C ARG A 14 2.02 6.03 15.37
N TYR A 15 0.95 6.60 14.87
CA TYR A 15 0.55 7.99 15.15
C TYR A 15 -0.59 8.09 16.18
N ARG A 16 -0.53 7.31 17.26
CA ARG A 16 -1.55 7.29 18.33
C ARG A 16 -2.31 8.62 18.43
N ASN A 17 -3.62 8.58 18.36
CA ASN A 17 -4.51 9.75 18.49
C ASN A 17 -4.29 10.88 17.45
N ARG A 18 -3.48 10.71 16.42
CA ARG A 18 -3.34 11.64 15.31
C ARG A 18 -4.02 11.09 14.05
N ARG A 19 -4.76 11.96 13.37
CA ARG A 19 -5.36 11.64 12.08
C ARG A 19 -4.32 11.81 10.98
N VAL A 20 -3.76 10.72 10.52
CA VAL A 20 -2.69 10.68 9.53
C VAL A 20 -3.10 9.85 8.33
N ASP A 21 -3.02 10.42 7.13
CA ASP A 21 -3.04 9.65 5.89
C ASP A 21 -1.61 9.41 5.42
N GLY A 22 -1.17 8.17 5.52
CA GLY A 22 0.20 7.79 5.25
C GLY A 22 0.45 7.34 3.81
N HIS A 23 -0.59 7.27 2.96
CA HIS A 23 -0.47 6.73 1.60
C HIS A 23 -1.42 7.47 0.66
N VAL A 24 -0.89 8.42 -0.10
CA VAL A 24 -1.66 9.26 -1.04
C VAL A 24 -0.81 9.54 -2.28
N HIS A 25 -1.46 9.61 -3.44
CA HIS A 25 -0.83 9.95 -4.71
C HIS A 25 -1.11 11.39 -5.11
N THR A 26 -0.37 11.92 -6.10
CA THR A 26 -0.41 13.31 -6.53
C THR A 26 -1.04 13.47 -7.92
N GLU A 27 -1.17 14.72 -8.38
CA GLU A 27 -1.57 15.04 -9.75
C GLU A 27 -0.62 14.49 -10.82
N LEU A 28 0.57 14.05 -10.42
CA LEU A 28 1.58 13.47 -11.32
C LEU A 28 1.38 11.98 -11.54
N CYS A 29 0.56 11.32 -10.72
CA CYS A 29 0.27 9.89 -10.88
C CYS A 29 -0.38 9.62 -12.25
N PRO A 30 0.25 8.78 -13.12
CA PRO A 30 -0.22 8.62 -14.50
C PRO A 30 -1.60 7.95 -14.63
N HIS A 31 -2.05 7.23 -13.59
CA HIS A 31 -3.38 6.61 -13.52
C HIS A 31 -4.31 7.28 -12.49
N GLY A 32 -3.87 8.38 -11.90
CA GLY A 32 -4.68 9.21 -11.02
C GLY A 32 -5.71 10.05 -11.78
N SER A 33 -6.54 10.77 -11.04
CA SER A 33 -7.57 11.66 -11.61
C SER A 33 -7.00 12.92 -12.27
N GLY A 34 -5.75 13.30 -11.94
CA GLY A 34 -5.16 14.60 -12.29
C GLY A 34 -5.67 15.75 -11.42
N ASP A 35 -6.38 15.48 -10.33
CA ASP A 35 -6.77 16.49 -9.35
C ASP A 35 -5.52 17.17 -8.77
N LYS A 36 -5.58 18.51 -8.67
CA LYS A 36 -4.45 19.26 -8.12
C LYS A 36 -4.12 18.82 -6.70
N THR A 37 -2.85 18.53 -6.46
CA THR A 37 -2.37 18.05 -5.16
C THR A 37 -2.64 19.06 -4.05
N ALA A 38 -2.58 20.35 -4.34
CA ALA A 38 -2.99 21.42 -3.42
C ALA A 38 -4.43 21.25 -2.94
N LEU A 39 -5.37 20.93 -3.86
CA LEU A 39 -6.77 20.67 -3.49
C LEU A 39 -6.95 19.39 -2.67
N MET A 40 -6.08 18.39 -2.87
CA MET A 40 -6.05 17.21 -2.00
C MET A 40 -5.57 17.57 -0.58
N VAL A 41 -4.58 18.44 -0.45
CA VAL A 41 -4.14 18.99 0.85
C VAL A 41 -5.26 19.76 1.53
N GLU A 42 -5.94 20.65 0.79
CA GLU A 42 -7.11 21.39 1.33
C GLU A 42 -8.20 20.43 1.81
N LYS A 43 -8.48 19.39 1.03
CA LYS A 43 -9.45 18.34 1.42
C LYS A 43 -8.99 17.59 2.67
N ALA A 44 -7.71 17.28 2.81
CA ALA A 44 -7.15 16.65 4.00
C ALA A 44 -7.35 17.54 5.26
N ILE A 45 -7.15 18.85 5.12
CA ILE A 45 -7.42 19.83 6.18
C ILE A 45 -8.92 19.84 6.54
N GLU A 46 -9.81 19.89 5.55
CA GLU A 46 -11.27 19.80 5.78
C GLU A 46 -11.68 18.52 6.50
N LEU A 47 -11.00 17.41 6.24
CA LEU A 47 -11.20 16.12 6.91
C LEU A 47 -10.52 16.03 8.27
N HIS A 48 -9.93 17.14 8.74
CA HIS A 48 -9.21 17.23 10.00
C HIS A 48 -8.03 16.26 10.11
N LEU A 49 -7.34 16.00 8.99
CA LEU A 49 -6.08 15.29 9.02
C LEU A 49 -4.99 16.21 9.55
N GLU A 50 -4.14 15.68 10.42
CA GLU A 50 -3.01 16.39 10.98
C GLU A 50 -1.72 16.16 10.18
N LYS A 51 -1.70 15.10 9.38
CA LYS A 51 -0.60 14.73 8.49
C LYS A 51 -1.11 14.05 7.24
N ILE A 52 -0.47 14.37 6.11
CA ILE A 52 -0.62 13.67 4.84
C ILE A 52 0.76 13.28 4.29
N CYS A 53 0.90 12.04 3.84
CA CYS A 53 2.13 11.53 3.24
C CYS A 53 1.88 11.25 1.76
N PHE A 54 2.46 12.04 0.87
CA PHE A 54 2.48 11.70 -0.54
C PHE A 54 3.55 10.64 -0.77
N THR A 55 3.14 9.51 -1.35
CA THR A 55 4.00 8.33 -1.58
C THR A 55 3.82 7.87 -3.02
N GLU A 56 4.27 8.71 -3.95
CA GLU A 56 4.06 8.50 -5.38
C GLU A 56 4.77 7.23 -5.88
N HIS A 57 4.21 6.59 -6.91
CA HIS A 57 4.81 5.41 -7.51
C HIS A 57 6.21 5.71 -8.06
N ALA A 58 7.22 5.04 -7.51
CA ALA A 58 8.61 5.20 -7.92
C ALA A 58 8.82 4.71 -9.36
N PRO A 59 9.66 5.39 -10.15
CA PRO A 59 9.95 4.98 -11.53
C PRO A 59 10.39 3.52 -11.64
N LEU A 60 9.80 2.81 -12.60
CA LEU A 60 10.21 1.45 -12.92
C LEU A 60 11.53 1.45 -13.72
N PRO A 61 12.38 0.40 -13.59
CA PRO A 61 13.57 0.28 -14.42
C PRO A 61 13.19 0.13 -15.90
N VAL A 62 13.88 0.85 -16.78
CA VAL A 62 13.61 0.82 -18.22
C VAL A 62 13.62 -0.62 -18.76
N GLU A 63 14.55 -1.44 -18.26
CA GLU A 63 14.70 -2.83 -18.66
C GLU A 63 13.50 -3.71 -18.26
N PHE A 64 12.68 -3.27 -17.30
CA PHE A 64 11.48 -4.01 -16.88
C PHE A 64 10.48 -4.17 -18.04
N SER A 65 10.40 -3.19 -18.94
CA SER A 65 9.54 -3.25 -20.12
C SER A 65 9.84 -4.44 -21.05
N LYS A 66 11.07 -4.98 -20.99
CA LYS A 66 11.49 -6.13 -21.82
C LYS A 66 10.99 -7.47 -21.28
N VAL A 67 10.64 -7.52 -20.00
CA VAL A 67 10.17 -8.73 -19.30
C VAL A 67 8.71 -8.64 -18.89
N TYR A 68 8.07 -7.49 -19.07
CA TYR A 68 6.64 -7.29 -18.85
C TYR A 68 5.85 -7.80 -20.05
N LEU A 69 4.87 -8.65 -19.82
CA LEU A 69 4.04 -9.28 -20.87
C LEU A 69 2.57 -8.88 -20.82
N GLY A 70 2.20 -8.06 -19.84
CA GLY A 70 0.83 -7.59 -19.67
C GLY A 70 0.42 -6.45 -20.58
N ASP A 71 -0.70 -5.83 -20.26
CA ASP A 71 -1.24 -4.69 -20.99
C ASP A 71 -0.24 -3.52 -20.97
N LYS A 72 0.12 -3.05 -22.18
CA LYS A 72 1.09 -1.94 -22.30
C LYS A 72 0.61 -0.68 -21.59
N LYS A 73 -0.69 -0.40 -21.57
CA LYS A 73 -1.24 0.75 -20.86
C LYS A 73 -1.05 0.61 -19.35
N ALA A 74 -1.22 -0.59 -18.80
CA ALA A 74 -0.96 -0.85 -17.39
C ALA A 74 0.50 -0.51 -17.02
N LEU A 75 1.46 -0.88 -17.87
CA LEU A 75 2.86 -0.53 -17.67
C LEU A 75 3.13 0.97 -17.85
N ASP A 76 2.62 1.56 -18.94
CA ASP A 76 2.87 2.97 -19.29
C ASP A 76 2.30 3.95 -18.26
N THR A 77 1.30 3.51 -17.48
CA THR A 77 0.67 4.33 -16.44
C THR A 77 0.96 3.86 -15.02
N ALA A 78 1.86 2.91 -14.83
CA ALA A 78 2.11 2.31 -13.52
C ALA A 78 2.83 3.23 -12.54
N ALA A 79 3.69 4.13 -13.02
CA ALA A 79 4.59 4.89 -12.17
C ALA A 79 5.02 6.20 -12.83
N LEU A 80 5.63 7.08 -12.04
CA LEU A 80 6.34 8.24 -12.56
C LEU A 80 7.45 7.81 -13.53
N THR A 81 7.78 8.70 -14.45
CA THR A 81 9.04 8.59 -15.20
C THR A 81 10.19 9.19 -14.38
N LEU A 82 11.42 8.77 -14.65
CA LEU A 82 12.57 9.23 -13.87
C LEU A 82 12.78 10.76 -13.95
N ASP A 83 12.44 11.38 -15.07
CA ASP A 83 12.51 12.84 -15.26
C ASP A 83 11.41 13.61 -14.51
N GLN A 84 10.34 12.94 -14.07
CA GLN A 84 9.29 13.55 -13.25
C GLN A 84 9.64 13.58 -11.76
N VAL A 85 10.64 12.84 -11.29
CA VAL A 85 10.98 12.73 -9.86
C VAL A 85 11.31 14.09 -9.26
N GLU A 86 12.14 14.90 -9.91
CA GLU A 86 12.50 16.23 -9.42
C GLU A 86 11.27 17.17 -9.38
N THR A 87 10.35 17.05 -10.35
CA THR A 87 9.09 17.79 -10.37
C THR A 87 8.21 17.41 -9.17
N TYR A 88 8.13 16.11 -8.87
CA TYR A 88 7.41 15.60 -7.71
C TYR A 88 7.97 16.14 -6.39
N LEU A 89 9.29 16.09 -6.22
CA LEU A 89 9.95 16.59 -5.02
C LEU A 89 9.78 18.12 -4.87
N ALA A 90 9.85 18.87 -5.97
CA ALA A 90 9.60 20.30 -5.98
C ALA A 90 8.16 20.63 -5.59
N LEU A 91 7.18 19.92 -6.18
CA LEU A 91 5.76 20.05 -5.82
C LEU A 91 5.55 19.85 -4.32
N GLY A 92 6.10 18.78 -3.75
CA GLY A 92 5.96 18.51 -2.32
C GLY A 92 6.60 19.57 -1.45
N ASN A 93 7.79 20.07 -1.81
CA ASN A 93 8.44 21.16 -1.10
C ASN A 93 7.62 22.48 -1.14
N ASP A 94 6.95 22.76 -2.25
CA ASP A 94 6.12 23.96 -2.37
C ASP A 94 4.84 23.83 -1.52
N LEU A 95 4.22 22.65 -1.51
CA LEU A 95 3.08 22.34 -0.63
C LEU A 95 3.46 22.45 0.86
N GLN A 96 4.64 21.97 1.25
CA GLN A 96 5.13 22.12 2.63
C GLN A 96 5.31 23.59 3.03
N LYS A 97 5.78 24.45 2.12
CA LYS A 97 5.89 25.88 2.38
C LYS A 97 4.53 26.58 2.49
N GLU A 98 3.59 26.18 1.65
CA GLU A 98 2.26 26.80 1.56
C GLU A 98 1.35 26.37 2.71
N TYR A 99 1.32 25.07 3.04
CA TYR A 99 0.36 24.48 3.98
C TYR A 99 0.95 23.98 5.28
N GLY A 100 2.28 24.04 5.47
CA GLY A 100 2.98 23.41 6.60
C GLY A 100 2.60 23.96 7.99
N GLU A 101 1.97 25.13 8.08
CA GLU A 101 1.40 25.64 9.35
C GLU A 101 0.05 25.00 9.67
N ALA A 102 -0.67 24.48 8.67
CA ALA A 102 -2.01 23.91 8.83
C ALA A 102 -2.01 22.38 8.91
N ILE A 103 -1.08 21.72 8.20
CA ILE A 103 -0.98 20.26 8.14
C ILE A 103 0.47 19.82 7.93
N ASP A 104 0.90 18.76 8.62
CA ASP A 104 2.22 18.14 8.39
C ASP A 104 2.20 17.37 7.04
N ILE A 105 3.09 17.75 6.12
CA ILE A 105 3.21 17.11 4.80
C ILE A 105 4.55 16.40 4.73
N SER A 106 4.55 15.12 4.39
CA SER A 106 5.78 14.37 4.11
C SER A 106 5.75 13.75 2.71
N LEU A 107 6.95 13.51 2.19
CA LEU A 107 7.18 12.89 0.90
C LEU A 107 7.83 11.53 1.05
N GLY A 108 7.42 10.60 0.24
CA GLY A 108 7.98 9.28 0.09
C GLY A 108 7.75 8.76 -1.31
N PHE A 109 8.09 7.51 -1.51
CA PHE A 109 7.77 6.76 -2.72
C PHE A 109 7.13 5.43 -2.36
N GLU A 110 6.13 5.04 -3.12
CA GLU A 110 5.72 3.66 -3.21
C GLU A 110 6.59 2.94 -4.23
N VAL A 111 7.44 2.07 -3.73
CA VAL A 111 8.49 1.39 -4.49
C VAL A 111 8.06 -0.05 -4.75
N ASP A 112 8.09 -0.48 -5.99
CA ASP A 112 7.81 -1.88 -6.34
C ASP A 112 8.96 -2.82 -5.99
N TYR A 113 8.61 -3.97 -5.40
CA TYR A 113 9.49 -5.11 -5.39
C TYR A 113 9.44 -5.83 -6.74
N LEU A 114 10.52 -5.76 -7.48
CA LEU A 114 10.69 -6.40 -8.77
C LEU A 114 11.87 -7.38 -8.70
N PRO A 115 11.60 -8.70 -8.59
CA PRO A 115 12.66 -9.71 -8.58
C PRO A 115 13.58 -9.57 -9.80
N GLY A 116 14.90 -9.55 -9.56
CA GLY A 116 15.91 -9.32 -10.59
C GLY A 116 16.25 -7.85 -10.85
N PHE A 117 15.55 -6.90 -10.23
CA PHE A 117 15.82 -5.46 -10.36
C PHE A 117 16.14 -4.79 -9.01
N GLU A 118 16.50 -5.57 -8.00
CA GLU A 118 16.75 -5.08 -6.63
C GLU A 118 17.87 -4.02 -6.58
N SER A 119 18.88 -4.15 -7.44
CA SER A 119 19.97 -3.18 -7.53
C SER A 119 19.50 -1.82 -8.05
N TYR A 120 18.55 -1.78 -8.98
CA TYR A 120 17.93 -0.54 -9.45
C TYR A 120 17.16 0.14 -8.32
N THR A 121 16.26 -0.61 -7.65
CA THR A 121 15.48 -0.12 -6.53
C THR A 121 16.38 0.42 -5.41
N ARG A 122 17.46 -0.30 -5.08
CA ARG A 122 18.45 0.16 -4.10
C ARG A 122 19.10 1.47 -4.54
N SER A 123 19.55 1.58 -5.78
CA SER A 123 20.19 2.80 -6.32
C SER A 123 19.23 4.00 -6.28
N PHE A 124 17.97 3.78 -6.61
CA PHE A 124 16.92 4.80 -6.51
C PHE A 124 16.74 5.27 -5.06
N LEU A 125 16.65 4.35 -4.12
CA LEU A 125 16.53 4.66 -2.69
C LEU A 125 17.79 5.35 -2.13
N ASP A 126 18.98 4.94 -2.56
CA ASP A 126 20.23 5.60 -2.14
C ASP A 126 20.30 7.05 -2.65
N GLN A 127 19.74 7.34 -3.82
CA GLN A 127 19.68 8.68 -4.38
C GLN A 127 18.62 9.57 -3.73
N TYR A 128 17.40 9.09 -3.58
CA TYR A 128 16.25 9.90 -3.15
C TYR A 128 15.84 9.68 -1.69
N GLY A 129 16.27 8.61 -1.06
CA GLY A 129 16.00 8.32 0.34
C GLY A 129 16.47 9.37 1.35
N PRO A 130 17.59 10.09 1.10
CA PRO A 130 17.99 11.20 1.97
C PRO A 130 16.98 12.34 2.09
N VAL A 131 16.13 12.54 1.08
CA VAL A 131 15.15 13.63 1.00
C VAL A 131 13.69 13.16 1.12
N THR A 132 13.49 11.86 1.33
CA THR A 132 12.15 11.23 1.51
C THR A 132 12.11 10.44 2.82
N GLY A 133 10.94 10.32 3.44
CA GLY A 133 10.84 9.73 4.79
C GLY A 133 9.85 8.57 4.93
N ASP A 134 8.77 8.58 4.21
CA ASP A 134 7.64 7.67 4.38
C ASP A 134 7.52 6.65 3.22
N ASN A 135 8.66 6.11 2.75
CA ASN A 135 8.68 5.15 1.65
C ASN A 135 7.96 3.84 1.99
N ILE A 136 7.24 3.31 1.00
CA ILE A 136 6.45 2.07 1.04
C ILE A 136 7.07 1.06 0.07
N LEU A 137 7.12 -0.22 0.43
CA LEU A 137 7.44 -1.32 -0.46
C LEU A 137 6.16 -2.06 -0.81
N SER A 138 5.83 -2.13 -2.09
CA SER A 138 4.63 -2.79 -2.60
C SER A 138 4.97 -3.89 -3.61
N LEU A 139 3.99 -4.71 -3.92
CA LEU A 139 4.09 -5.76 -4.93
C LEU A 139 2.90 -5.61 -5.90
N HIS A 140 3.11 -4.86 -6.99
CA HIS A 140 2.12 -4.69 -8.05
C HIS A 140 2.36 -5.61 -9.26
N PHE A 141 3.56 -6.20 -9.35
CA PHE A 141 3.93 -7.05 -10.48
C PHE A 141 4.44 -8.41 -10.01
N MET A 142 3.96 -9.46 -10.63
CA MET A 142 4.39 -10.83 -10.34
C MET A 142 4.63 -11.60 -11.64
N GLU A 143 5.55 -12.56 -11.59
CA GLU A 143 5.76 -13.49 -12.69
C GLU A 143 4.52 -14.36 -12.91
N GLY A 144 4.02 -14.38 -14.14
CA GLY A 144 2.84 -15.13 -14.55
C GLY A 144 3.11 -16.03 -15.76
N MET A 145 2.16 -16.04 -16.68
CA MET A 145 2.26 -16.80 -17.91
C MET A 145 3.51 -16.45 -18.71
N ALA A 146 4.04 -17.44 -19.43
CA ALA A 146 5.23 -17.34 -20.27
C ALA A 146 6.51 -16.86 -19.55
N GLY A 147 6.54 -16.88 -18.21
CA GLY A 147 7.71 -16.48 -17.41
C GLY A 147 7.99 -14.98 -17.42
N GLY A 148 7.02 -14.15 -17.83
CA GLY A 148 7.14 -12.69 -17.77
C GLY A 148 6.32 -12.09 -16.63
N TYR A 149 6.54 -10.79 -16.40
CA TYR A 149 5.82 -10.04 -15.37
C TYR A 149 4.48 -9.52 -15.87
N TRP A 150 3.53 -9.46 -14.95
CA TRP A 150 2.16 -8.99 -15.18
C TRP A 150 1.72 -8.12 -14.01
N CYS A 151 0.89 -7.12 -14.28
CA CYS A 151 0.30 -6.30 -13.25
C CYS A 151 -0.80 -7.08 -12.52
N LEU A 152 -0.73 -7.09 -11.18
CA LEU A 152 -1.65 -7.85 -10.32
C LEU A 152 -3.01 -7.18 -10.15
N ASP A 153 -3.05 -5.88 -10.32
CA ASP A 153 -4.15 -5.06 -9.83
C ASP A 153 -4.74 -4.10 -10.87
N TYR A 154 -4.36 -4.24 -12.14
CA TYR A 154 -4.87 -3.40 -13.22
C TYR A 154 -6.34 -3.70 -13.55
N SER A 155 -6.65 -4.94 -13.89
CA SER A 155 -8.02 -5.38 -14.16
C SER A 155 -8.19 -6.88 -13.94
N PRO A 156 -9.44 -7.38 -13.71
CA PRO A 156 -9.70 -8.81 -13.66
C PRO A 156 -9.26 -9.55 -14.93
N GLN A 157 -9.44 -8.93 -16.09
CA GLN A 157 -9.05 -9.55 -17.37
C GLN A 157 -7.53 -9.68 -17.50
N GLU A 158 -6.78 -8.65 -17.08
CA GLU A 158 -5.32 -8.71 -17.03
C GLU A 158 -4.84 -9.80 -16.08
N PHE A 159 -5.46 -9.89 -14.92
CA PHE A 159 -5.18 -10.94 -13.94
C PHE A 159 -5.47 -12.34 -14.50
N GLU A 160 -6.58 -12.51 -15.23
CA GLU A 160 -6.93 -13.78 -15.88
C GLU A 160 -5.94 -14.14 -17.00
N ASN A 161 -5.52 -13.17 -17.81
CA ASN A 161 -4.48 -13.36 -18.82
C ASN A 161 -3.14 -13.79 -18.19
N ALA A 162 -2.78 -13.20 -17.05
CA ALA A 162 -1.55 -13.47 -16.34
C ALA A 162 -1.51 -14.82 -15.65
N PHE A 163 -2.63 -15.21 -15.04
CA PHE A 163 -2.68 -16.33 -14.08
C PHE A 163 -3.76 -17.36 -14.40
N GLY A 164 -4.39 -17.29 -15.56
CA GLY A 164 -5.54 -18.14 -15.96
C GLY A 164 -5.45 -19.61 -15.58
N PRO A 165 -4.34 -20.33 -15.86
CA PRO A 165 -4.18 -21.74 -15.48
C PRO A 165 -4.20 -22.00 -13.95
N TRP A 166 -4.07 -20.97 -13.14
CA TRP A 166 -4.03 -21.06 -11.68
C TRP A 166 -5.22 -20.38 -10.99
N ILE A 167 -6.16 -19.80 -11.74
CA ILE A 167 -7.34 -19.10 -11.17
C ILE A 167 -8.13 -20.01 -10.22
N ASP A 168 -8.35 -21.28 -10.62
CA ASP A 168 -9.02 -22.27 -9.78
C ASP A 168 -8.14 -22.86 -8.65
N GLN A 169 -6.88 -22.39 -8.58
CA GLN A 169 -5.89 -22.81 -7.58
C GLN A 169 -5.50 -21.62 -6.70
N GLN A 170 -6.49 -20.99 -6.09
CA GLN A 170 -6.34 -19.80 -5.24
C GLN A 170 -5.17 -19.91 -4.25
N ASP A 171 -5.10 -21.05 -3.54
CA ASP A 171 -4.08 -21.27 -2.50
C ASP A 171 -2.65 -21.27 -3.10
N LEU A 172 -2.50 -21.77 -4.33
CA LEU A 172 -1.23 -21.72 -5.06
C LEU A 172 -0.85 -20.27 -5.43
N LEU A 173 -1.79 -19.50 -5.94
CA LEU A 173 -1.55 -18.10 -6.30
C LEU A 173 -1.20 -17.25 -5.08
N TYR A 174 -1.93 -17.42 -3.99
CA TYR A 174 -1.64 -16.75 -2.72
C TYR A 174 -0.27 -17.14 -2.18
N GLY A 175 0.06 -18.43 -2.21
CA GLY A 175 1.38 -18.93 -1.82
C GLY A 175 2.50 -18.26 -2.63
N ARG A 176 2.37 -18.19 -3.97
CA ARG A 176 3.35 -17.52 -4.85
C ARG A 176 3.47 -16.02 -4.55
N TYR A 177 2.34 -15.35 -4.33
CA TYR A 177 2.32 -13.94 -3.96
C TYR A 177 3.09 -13.68 -2.67
N PHE A 178 2.75 -14.40 -1.58
CA PHE A 178 3.39 -14.21 -0.29
C PHE A 178 4.87 -14.68 -0.29
N GLU A 179 5.24 -15.70 -1.06
CA GLU A 179 6.64 -16.08 -1.27
C GLU A 179 7.42 -14.94 -1.94
N THR A 180 6.82 -14.28 -2.94
CA THR A 180 7.45 -13.14 -3.64
C THR A 180 7.58 -11.95 -2.71
N LEU A 181 6.51 -11.62 -1.97
CA LEU A 181 6.53 -10.52 -1.00
C LEU A 181 7.57 -10.76 0.11
N LEU A 182 7.67 -12.00 0.61
CA LEU A 182 8.67 -12.38 1.62
C LEU A 182 10.11 -12.17 1.13
N LYS A 183 10.38 -12.47 -0.14
CA LYS A 183 11.68 -12.16 -0.77
C LYS A 183 11.94 -10.65 -0.75
N GLY A 184 10.96 -9.83 -1.14
CA GLY A 184 11.07 -8.37 -1.09
C GLY A 184 11.32 -7.82 0.30
N VAL A 185 10.60 -8.34 1.30
CA VAL A 185 10.80 -7.96 2.71
C VAL A 185 12.21 -8.32 3.21
N ARG A 186 12.80 -9.40 2.72
CA ARG A 186 14.15 -9.86 3.09
C ARG A 186 15.27 -9.21 2.30
N THR A 187 14.96 -8.57 1.18
CA THR A 187 15.95 -7.91 0.32
C THR A 187 16.61 -6.74 1.07
N ASP A 188 17.94 -6.66 0.96
CA ASP A 188 18.70 -5.53 1.50
C ASP A 188 18.67 -4.36 0.52
N PHE A 189 17.75 -3.42 0.77
CA PHE A 189 17.66 -2.15 0.05
C PHE A 189 18.50 -1.02 0.67
N GLY A 190 19.44 -1.35 1.57
CA GLY A 190 20.34 -0.37 2.18
C GLY A 190 19.69 0.47 3.29
N PRO A 191 20.33 1.60 3.64
CA PRO A 191 19.92 2.42 4.79
C PRO A 191 18.58 3.13 4.59
N TYR A 192 18.17 3.35 3.34
CA TYR A 192 16.92 4.04 2.99
C TYR A 192 15.80 3.07 2.57
N ARG A 193 15.93 1.79 2.94
CA ARG A 193 14.89 0.80 2.67
C ARG A 193 13.52 1.28 3.15
N PRO A 194 12.44 1.02 2.41
CA PRO A 194 11.09 1.38 2.83
C PRO A 194 10.76 0.79 4.21
N LYS A 195 10.26 1.62 5.10
CA LYS A 195 9.85 1.17 6.45
C LYS A 195 8.53 0.44 6.44
N ARG A 196 7.67 0.74 5.48
CA ARG A 196 6.28 0.27 5.41
C ARG A 196 6.11 -0.72 4.27
N ILE A 197 5.25 -1.71 4.49
CA ILE A 197 4.80 -2.64 3.43
C ILE A 197 3.40 -2.21 3.03
N GLY A 198 3.23 -1.86 1.77
CA GLY A 198 1.97 -1.44 1.17
C GLY A 198 0.98 -2.60 1.07
N HIS A 199 -0.30 -2.32 1.29
CA HIS A 199 -1.45 -3.22 1.06
C HIS A 199 -1.08 -4.72 0.96
N LEU A 200 -0.51 -5.25 2.04
CA LEU A 200 0.23 -6.54 2.14
C LEU A 200 -0.42 -7.73 1.42
N ASP A 201 -1.73 -7.76 1.29
CA ASP A 201 -2.49 -8.83 0.63
C ASP A 201 -3.33 -8.32 -0.55
N SER A 202 -2.81 -7.36 -1.34
CA SER A 202 -3.46 -6.78 -2.51
C SER A 202 -3.82 -7.81 -3.59
N ILE A 203 -3.24 -9.01 -3.57
CA ILE A 203 -3.65 -10.17 -4.38
C ILE A 203 -5.17 -10.43 -4.28
N LYS A 204 -5.81 -9.99 -3.18
CA LYS A 204 -7.23 -10.15 -2.91
C LYS A 204 -8.13 -9.14 -3.64
N LYS A 205 -7.56 -8.20 -4.38
CA LYS A 205 -8.29 -7.11 -5.05
C LYS A 205 -9.48 -7.60 -5.89
N PHE A 206 -9.36 -8.78 -6.49
CA PHE A 206 -10.37 -9.37 -7.36
C PHE A 206 -11.08 -10.61 -6.78
N ASN A 207 -11.01 -10.81 -5.46
CA ASN A 207 -11.59 -11.98 -4.79
C ASN A 207 -13.06 -12.21 -5.12
N ARG A 208 -13.87 -11.16 -5.15
CA ARG A 208 -15.30 -11.27 -5.46
C ARG A 208 -15.56 -11.60 -6.93
N TYR A 209 -14.72 -11.10 -7.82
CA TYR A 209 -14.83 -11.39 -9.25
C TYR A 209 -14.57 -12.87 -9.54
N PHE A 210 -13.53 -13.44 -8.92
CA PHE A 210 -13.18 -14.84 -9.09
C PHE A 210 -13.90 -15.79 -8.11
N HIS A 211 -14.79 -15.27 -7.27
CA HIS A 211 -15.49 -16.03 -6.24
C HIS A 211 -14.55 -16.79 -5.29
N TRP A 212 -13.41 -16.20 -4.99
CA TRP A 212 -12.41 -16.80 -4.12
C TRP A 212 -12.83 -16.72 -2.65
N LYS A 213 -12.33 -17.71 -1.88
CA LYS A 213 -12.56 -17.76 -0.44
C LYS A 213 -11.79 -16.63 0.26
N PRO A 214 -12.36 -16.00 1.30
CA PRO A 214 -11.63 -14.99 2.07
C PRO A 214 -10.50 -15.57 2.93
N GLU A 215 -10.60 -16.87 3.30
CA GLU A 215 -9.65 -17.55 4.17
C GLU A 215 -8.37 -17.93 3.43
N LEU A 216 -7.23 -17.76 4.11
CA LEU A 216 -5.95 -18.27 3.66
C LEU A 216 -5.79 -19.74 4.02
N ASP A 217 -5.12 -20.51 3.18
CA ASP A 217 -4.65 -21.85 3.50
C ASP A 217 -3.49 -21.83 4.52
N ASP A 218 -3.13 -22.99 5.07
CA ASP A 218 -2.11 -23.06 6.12
C ASP A 218 -0.70 -22.68 5.62
N LYS A 219 -0.39 -22.92 4.33
CA LYS A 219 0.87 -22.49 3.73
C LYS A 219 0.94 -20.97 3.67
N SER A 220 -0.09 -20.33 3.13
CA SER A 220 -0.20 -18.87 3.04
C SER A 220 -0.18 -18.20 4.42
N LYS A 221 -0.89 -18.79 5.41
CA LYS A 221 -0.82 -18.34 6.82
C LYS A 221 0.60 -18.40 7.37
N GLY A 222 1.33 -19.50 7.07
CA GLY A 222 2.72 -19.64 7.47
C GLY A 222 3.63 -18.59 6.87
N LEU A 223 3.48 -18.29 5.57
CA LEU A 223 4.23 -17.25 4.87
C LEU A 223 3.93 -15.86 5.42
N VAL A 224 2.65 -15.55 5.63
CA VAL A 224 2.24 -14.28 6.25
C VAL A 224 2.86 -14.11 7.63
N LEU A 225 2.80 -15.15 8.49
CA LEU A 225 3.43 -15.10 9.81
C LEU A 225 4.94 -14.84 9.71
N GLU A 226 5.60 -15.43 8.74
CA GLU A 226 7.04 -15.23 8.49
C GLU A 226 7.34 -13.81 8.02
N ILE A 227 6.51 -13.25 7.12
CA ILE A 227 6.59 -11.85 6.70
C ILE A 227 6.46 -10.94 7.92
N LEU A 228 5.40 -11.09 8.72
CA LEU A 228 5.14 -10.23 9.88
C LEU A 228 6.27 -10.33 10.94
N ARG A 229 6.79 -11.51 11.21
CA ARG A 229 7.95 -11.70 12.11
C ARG A 229 9.20 -11.03 11.57
N THR A 230 9.43 -11.12 10.26
CA THR A 230 10.58 -10.47 9.62
C THR A 230 10.44 -8.95 9.72
N LEU A 231 9.27 -8.38 9.44
CA LEU A 231 9.00 -6.95 9.61
C LEU A 231 9.25 -6.50 11.05
N LYS A 232 8.72 -7.26 12.03
CA LYS A 232 8.93 -6.99 13.46
C LYS A 232 10.41 -6.95 13.83
N SER A 233 11.18 -7.95 13.39
CA SER A 233 12.62 -8.03 13.67
C SER A 233 13.42 -6.89 13.02
N GLN A 234 12.93 -6.34 11.92
CA GLN A 234 13.52 -5.22 11.19
C GLN A 234 13.05 -3.85 11.67
N GLY A 235 12.12 -3.76 12.62
CA GLY A 235 11.52 -2.51 13.08
C GLY A 235 10.69 -1.82 11.99
N ARG A 236 10.07 -2.60 11.11
CA ARG A 236 9.22 -2.10 10.01
C ARG A 236 7.75 -2.13 10.42
N GLU A 237 6.91 -1.55 9.59
CA GLU A 237 5.48 -1.34 9.86
C GLU A 237 4.61 -1.73 8.67
N LEU A 238 3.31 -1.81 8.88
CA LEU A 238 2.33 -2.11 7.85
C LEU A 238 1.65 -0.83 7.35
N ASP A 239 1.26 -0.82 6.09
CA ASP A 239 0.27 0.07 5.53
C ASP A 239 -1.14 -0.50 5.84
N TYR A 240 -1.90 0.19 6.70
CA TYR A 240 -3.31 -0.11 6.91
C TYR A 240 -4.10 0.62 5.84
N ASN A 241 -4.25 -0.02 4.69
CA ASN A 241 -4.71 0.59 3.47
C ASN A 241 -6.23 0.47 3.33
N LEU A 242 -6.89 1.61 3.27
CA LEU A 242 -8.35 1.71 3.23
C LEU A 242 -8.92 1.61 1.81
N SER A 243 -8.08 1.66 0.76
CA SER A 243 -8.55 1.72 -0.64
C SER A 243 -9.41 0.53 -1.03
N GLY A 244 -9.11 -0.65 -0.48
CA GLY A 244 -9.86 -1.86 -0.77
C GLY A 244 -11.37 -1.77 -0.43
N LEU A 245 -11.76 -0.91 0.51
CA LEU A 245 -13.18 -0.68 0.86
C LEU A 245 -14.00 -0.14 -0.32
N SER A 246 -13.37 0.68 -1.18
CA SER A 246 -13.99 1.30 -2.34
C SER A 246 -13.83 0.49 -3.64
N LYS A 247 -12.99 -0.56 -3.63
CA LYS A 247 -12.77 -1.39 -4.83
C LYS A 247 -13.91 -2.40 -4.98
N GLU A 248 -14.55 -2.42 -6.15
CA GLU A 248 -15.75 -3.21 -6.47
C GLU A 248 -15.61 -4.69 -6.10
N TYR A 249 -14.46 -5.29 -6.40
CA TYR A 249 -14.22 -6.71 -6.25
C TYR A 249 -13.43 -7.09 -4.99
N CYS A 250 -13.09 -6.11 -4.14
CA CYS A 250 -12.45 -6.33 -2.83
C CYS A 250 -13.44 -6.14 -1.68
N GLY A 251 -13.72 -4.90 -1.30
CA GLY A 251 -14.68 -4.51 -0.28
C GLY A 251 -14.22 -4.75 1.15
N GLU A 252 -12.92 -4.89 1.38
CA GLU A 252 -12.27 -4.95 2.68
C GLU A 252 -10.97 -4.15 2.67
N VAL A 253 -10.44 -3.80 3.83
CA VAL A 253 -9.15 -3.13 3.97
C VAL A 253 -7.98 -4.09 3.69
N TYR A 254 -6.80 -3.52 3.40
CA TYR A 254 -5.55 -4.26 3.37
C TYR A 254 -4.68 -3.86 4.60
N PRO A 255 -4.03 -4.82 5.25
CA PRO A 255 -4.26 -6.25 5.10
C PRO A 255 -5.62 -6.67 5.66
N SER A 256 -6.11 -7.84 5.21
CA SER A 256 -7.36 -8.42 5.69
C SER A 256 -7.36 -8.68 7.20
N ARG A 257 -8.56 -8.76 7.79
CA ARG A 257 -8.77 -8.89 9.25
C ARG A 257 -7.94 -10.00 9.90
N TYR A 258 -7.80 -11.14 9.24
CA TYR A 258 -6.97 -12.23 9.76
C TYR A 258 -5.50 -11.82 9.96
N ILE A 259 -4.93 -11.14 8.95
CA ILE A 259 -3.54 -10.67 8.98
C ILE A 259 -3.37 -9.56 10.02
N GLN A 260 -4.37 -8.67 10.15
CA GLN A 260 -4.38 -7.63 11.18
C GLN A 260 -4.33 -8.24 12.59
N GLY A 261 -5.13 -9.29 12.85
CA GLY A 261 -5.10 -10.00 14.14
C GLY A 261 -3.72 -10.60 14.44
N MET A 262 -3.07 -11.18 13.45
CA MET A 262 -1.70 -11.69 13.61
C MET A 262 -0.69 -10.56 13.89
N ALA A 263 -0.79 -9.44 13.16
CA ALA A 263 0.06 -8.26 13.34
C ALA A 263 -0.12 -7.66 14.76
N TYR A 264 -1.35 -7.60 15.23
CA TYR A 264 -1.67 -7.14 16.59
C TYR A 264 -0.99 -8.01 17.65
N VAL A 265 -1.17 -9.33 17.58
CA VAL A 265 -0.54 -10.27 18.53
C VAL A 265 0.99 -10.14 18.53
N LEU A 266 1.58 -9.84 17.38
CA LEU A 266 3.00 -9.58 17.25
C LEU A 266 3.41 -8.18 17.73
N GLY A 267 2.47 -7.29 18.01
CA GLY A 267 2.75 -5.87 18.33
C GLY A 267 3.45 -5.15 17.17
N LEU A 268 3.01 -5.41 15.93
CA LEU A 268 3.56 -4.76 14.74
C LEU A 268 2.85 -3.42 14.53
N PRO A 269 3.57 -2.30 14.41
CA PRO A 269 2.94 -1.02 14.15
C PRO A 269 2.39 -0.90 12.74
N TYR A 270 1.40 -0.03 12.56
CA TYR A 270 0.85 0.31 11.25
C TYR A 270 0.67 1.82 11.10
N VAL A 271 0.53 2.25 9.86
CA VAL A 271 0.11 3.61 9.47
C VAL A 271 -1.11 3.48 8.57
N VAL A 272 -2.14 4.26 8.85
CA VAL A 272 -3.35 4.31 8.00
C VAL A 272 -3.02 5.04 6.71
N GLY A 273 -3.49 4.51 5.58
CA GLY A 273 -3.37 5.10 4.26
C GLY A 273 -4.66 4.97 3.47
N SER A 274 -5.03 6.01 2.76
CA SER A 274 -6.20 5.98 1.85
C SER A 274 -5.87 5.35 0.50
N ASP A 275 -4.61 5.46 0.08
CA ASP A 275 -4.17 5.14 -1.28
C ASP A 275 -5.01 5.91 -2.32
N ALA A 276 -5.29 7.17 -1.97
CA ALA A 276 -6.16 8.03 -2.76
C ALA A 276 -5.45 8.56 -3.99
N HIS A 277 -6.10 8.42 -5.15
CA HIS A 277 -5.66 8.93 -6.44
C HIS A 277 -6.54 10.09 -6.95
N SER A 278 -7.45 10.55 -6.09
CA SER A 278 -8.36 11.67 -6.34
C SER A 278 -8.86 12.27 -5.03
N ILE A 279 -9.37 13.51 -5.10
CA ILE A 279 -10.06 14.16 -3.97
C ILE A 279 -11.26 13.31 -3.52
N LEU A 280 -11.97 12.73 -4.48
CA LEU A 280 -13.14 11.90 -4.20
C LEU A 280 -12.77 10.61 -3.47
N ASP A 281 -11.64 9.98 -3.82
CA ASP A 281 -11.13 8.78 -3.14
C ASP A 281 -10.75 9.11 -1.71
N LEU A 282 -10.01 10.20 -1.49
CA LEU A 282 -9.66 10.68 -0.17
C LEU A 282 -10.91 10.87 0.71
N GLN A 283 -11.93 11.56 0.19
CA GLN A 283 -13.18 11.80 0.90
C GLN A 283 -13.96 10.51 1.20
N LYS A 284 -14.07 9.60 0.22
CA LYS A 284 -14.79 8.33 0.41
C LYS A 284 -14.10 7.43 1.40
N THR A 285 -12.79 7.41 1.38
CA THR A 285 -11.99 6.52 2.19
C THR A 285 -11.93 6.99 3.64
N TRP A 286 -11.70 8.28 3.89
CA TRP A 286 -11.59 8.84 5.24
C TRP A 286 -12.94 9.00 5.96
N GLY A 287 -14.05 9.06 5.28
CA GLY A 287 -15.37 9.02 5.92
C GLY A 287 -15.57 7.75 6.77
N PRO A 288 -15.45 6.53 6.18
CA PRO A 288 -15.43 5.26 6.91
C PRO A 288 -14.18 5.07 7.77
N GLY A 289 -13.01 5.49 7.29
CA GLY A 289 -11.73 5.34 7.97
C GLY A 289 -11.65 6.09 9.29
N ALA A 290 -12.22 7.29 9.37
CA ALA A 290 -12.30 8.04 10.61
C ALA A 290 -13.10 7.27 11.68
N ALA A 291 -14.22 6.65 11.32
CA ALA A 291 -15.03 5.84 12.23
C ALA A 291 -14.27 4.61 12.77
N ILE A 292 -13.42 4.02 11.96
CA ILE A 292 -12.54 2.90 12.38
C ILE A 292 -11.50 3.41 13.39
N LEU A 293 -10.88 4.55 13.13
CA LEU A 293 -9.86 5.13 14.02
C LEU A 293 -10.47 5.62 15.34
N ASP A 294 -11.65 6.25 15.30
CA ASP A 294 -12.36 6.71 16.49
C ASP A 294 -12.78 5.52 17.38
N ALA A 295 -13.27 4.42 16.78
CA ALA A 295 -13.59 3.20 17.52
C ALA A 295 -12.35 2.52 18.15
N GLN A 296 -11.17 2.67 17.54
CA GLN A 296 -9.90 2.17 18.08
C GLN A 296 -9.40 3.02 19.26
N ALA A 297 -9.55 4.34 19.19
CA ALA A 297 -9.19 5.24 20.27
C ALA A 297 -10.04 4.96 21.52
N GLU A 298 -11.36 4.81 21.37
CA GLU A 298 -12.29 4.47 22.45
C GLU A 298 -11.96 3.12 23.11
N ALA A 299 -11.61 2.09 22.32
CA ALA A 299 -11.27 0.78 22.85
C ALA A 299 -9.95 0.76 23.65
N HIS A 300 -9.02 1.67 23.35
CA HIS A 300 -7.77 1.82 24.11
C HIS A 300 -7.96 2.55 25.44
N GLU A 301 -8.86 3.53 25.51
CA GLU A 301 -9.17 4.24 26.74
C GLU A 301 -9.91 3.34 27.76
N GLU A 302 -10.76 2.41 27.27
CA GLU A 302 -11.45 1.44 28.12
C GLU A 302 -10.53 0.28 28.60
N GLY A 303 -9.44 0.00 27.90
CA GLY A 303 -8.50 -1.06 28.26
C GLY A 303 -7.40 -0.66 29.25
N ASP A 304 -7.16 0.65 29.42
CA ASP A 304 -6.19 1.22 30.37
C ASP A 304 -6.85 1.71 31.69
N ALA A 305 -8.16 1.53 31.84
CA ALA A 305 -8.93 1.86 33.03
C ALA A 305 -9.26 0.60 33.86
#